data_b01bbcd0128ddce78466a1f33d2a48f7
#
_entry.id   b01bbcd0128ddce78466a1f33d2a48f7
#
_cell.length_a   1.000
_cell.length_b   1.000
_cell.length_c   1.000
_cell.angle_alpha   90.00
_cell.angle_beta   90.00
_cell.angle_gamma   90.00
#
_symmetry.space_group_name_H-M   'P 1'
#
loop_
_entity.id
_entity.type
_entity.pdbx_description
1 polymer ?
#
loop_
_entity_poly.entity_id
_entity_poly.type
_entity_poly.pdbx_seq_one_letter_code
_entity_poly.pdbx_strand_id
1 'polypeptide(L)'
;MAKALLVLLLIAGAAFFIYRQTNRTPSEEEQMVTDIRERYGVVVNKFLSATGRSGAIGMDTTYDSETAVTQVLKLRAELAKLRETLTEERAIGKADALAEKIEYFCKKNDIIRP
;
A
#
# COMPACT_ATOMS: atom_id res chain seq x y z
N MET A 1 16.80 -10.10 45.82
CA MET A 1 16.39 -8.76 45.32
C MET A 1 17.08 -8.35 44.02
N ALA A 2 18.31 -8.71 43.79
CA ALA A 2 19.00 -8.39 42.54
C ALA A 2 18.35 -9.04 41.30
N LYS A 3 17.78 -10.23 41.44
CA LYS A 3 17.12 -10.93 40.35
C LYS A 3 15.82 -10.24 39.88
N ALA A 4 15.05 -9.69 40.82
CA ALA A 4 13.82 -8.98 40.50
C ALA A 4 14.12 -7.68 39.73
N LEU A 5 15.19 -6.99 40.10
CA LEU A 5 15.62 -5.77 39.44
C LEU A 5 16.11 -6.05 38.01
N LEU A 6 16.79 -7.15 37.80
CA LEU A 6 17.28 -7.59 36.50
C LEU A 6 16.12 -7.94 35.57
N VAL A 7 15.11 -8.64 36.07
CA VAL A 7 13.91 -8.99 35.31
C VAL A 7 13.14 -7.73 34.91
N LEU A 8 12.99 -6.77 35.83
CA LEU A 8 12.34 -5.49 35.55
C LEU A 8 13.08 -4.71 34.46
N LEU A 9 14.40 -4.69 34.49
CA LEU A 9 15.21 -4.04 33.47
C LEU A 9 15.06 -4.68 32.10
N LEU A 10 15.00 -6.02 32.06
CA LEU A 10 14.79 -6.75 30.80
C LEU A 10 13.42 -6.46 30.19
N ILE A 11 12.38 -6.43 31.02
CA ILE A 11 11.00 -6.13 30.57
C ILE A 11 10.92 -4.69 30.06
N ALA A 12 11.50 -3.75 30.78
CA ALA A 12 11.52 -2.34 30.38
C ALA A 12 12.29 -2.14 29.08
N GLY A 13 13.42 -2.81 28.90
CA GLY A 13 14.20 -2.76 27.67
C GLY A 13 13.47 -3.34 26.48
N ALA A 14 12.81 -4.49 26.68
CA ALA A 14 12.00 -5.12 25.63
C ALA A 14 10.80 -4.24 25.22
N ALA A 15 10.11 -3.67 26.20
CA ALA A 15 8.98 -2.78 25.96
C ALA A 15 9.42 -1.52 25.21
N PHE A 16 10.54 -0.93 25.58
CA PHE A 16 11.11 0.24 24.94
C PHE A 16 11.50 -0.06 23.47
N PHE A 17 12.11 -1.23 23.26
CA PHE A 17 12.52 -1.66 21.93
C PHE A 17 11.31 -1.86 21.01
N ILE A 18 10.27 -2.52 21.51
CA ILE A 18 9.01 -2.72 20.75
C ILE A 18 8.33 -1.37 20.45
N TYR A 19 8.25 -0.50 21.45
CA TYR A 19 7.69 0.84 21.31
C TYR A 19 8.42 1.64 20.23
N ARG A 20 9.74 1.58 20.25
CA ARG A 20 10.58 2.31 19.29
C ARG A 20 10.40 1.78 17.86
N GLN A 21 10.23 0.45 17.70
CA GLN A 21 9.97 -0.13 16.39
C GLN A 21 8.58 0.22 15.86
N THR A 22 7.58 0.23 16.75
CA THR A 22 6.18 0.51 16.38
C THR A 22 5.97 1.97 16.02
N ASN A 23 6.65 2.88 16.71
CA ASN A 23 6.50 4.34 16.50
C ASN A 23 7.62 4.93 15.64
N ARG A 24 8.35 4.10 14.93
CA ARG A 24 9.40 4.58 14.05
C ARG A 24 8.80 5.44 12.95
N THR A 25 9.37 6.63 12.76
CA THR A 25 9.00 7.52 11.66
C THR A 25 9.39 6.85 10.33
N PRO A 26 8.46 6.72 9.37
CA PRO A 26 8.81 6.18 8.06
C PRO A 26 9.86 7.04 7.37
N SER A 27 10.78 6.41 6.65
CA SER A 27 11.76 7.13 5.86
C SER A 27 11.09 7.82 4.67
N GLU A 28 11.79 8.73 4.03
CA GLU A 28 11.29 9.44 2.85
C GLU A 28 10.89 8.46 1.73
N GLU A 29 11.70 7.42 1.50
CA GLU A 29 11.40 6.39 0.50
C GLU A 29 10.13 5.60 0.88
N GLU A 30 9.98 5.23 2.15
CA GLU A 30 8.78 4.56 2.63
C GLU A 30 7.55 5.45 2.46
N GLN A 31 7.67 6.75 2.69
CA GLN A 31 6.58 7.71 2.50
C GLN A 31 6.16 7.81 1.04
N MET A 32 7.11 7.76 0.12
CA MET A 32 6.80 7.74 -1.33
C MET A 32 5.99 6.52 -1.73
N VAL A 33 6.35 5.34 -1.22
CA VAL A 33 5.59 4.10 -1.46
C VAL A 33 4.21 4.18 -0.82
N THR A 34 4.12 4.70 0.40
CA THR A 34 2.85 4.86 1.13
C THR A 34 1.92 5.81 0.36
N ASP A 35 2.44 6.88 -0.22
CA ASP A 35 1.66 7.82 -1.02
C ASP A 35 1.00 7.12 -2.22
N ILE A 36 1.77 6.30 -2.95
CA ILE A 36 1.23 5.51 -4.07
C ILE A 36 0.19 4.53 -3.56
N ARG A 37 0.45 3.88 -2.42
CA ARG A 37 -0.47 2.93 -1.81
C ARG A 37 -1.81 3.59 -1.45
N GLU A 38 -1.77 4.78 -0.88
CA GLU A 38 -2.98 5.54 -0.53
C GLU A 38 -3.77 5.92 -1.77
N ARG A 39 -3.09 6.42 -2.80
CA ARG A 39 -3.73 6.76 -4.07
C ARG A 39 -4.36 5.53 -4.73
N TYR A 40 -3.67 4.40 -4.68
CA TYR A 40 -4.17 3.12 -5.17
C TYR A 40 -5.45 2.71 -4.43
N GLY A 41 -5.45 2.82 -3.09
CA GLY A 41 -6.63 2.51 -2.27
C GLY A 41 -7.85 3.33 -2.66
N VAL A 42 -7.67 4.62 -2.89
CA VAL A 42 -8.75 5.52 -3.34
C VAL A 42 -9.28 5.10 -4.71
N VAL A 43 -8.39 4.79 -5.65
CA VAL A 43 -8.78 4.37 -7.01
C VAL A 43 -9.54 3.04 -6.97
N VAL A 44 -9.07 2.07 -6.19
CA VAL A 44 -9.74 0.77 -6.02
C VAL A 44 -11.13 0.95 -5.44
N ASN A 45 -11.28 1.80 -4.42
CA ASN A 45 -12.59 2.09 -3.84
C ASN A 45 -13.54 2.70 -4.86
N LYS A 46 -13.07 3.61 -5.70
CA LYS A 46 -13.85 4.20 -6.78
C LYS A 46 -14.26 3.15 -7.80
N PHE A 47 -13.34 2.26 -8.17
CA PHE A 47 -13.62 1.16 -9.10
C PHE A 47 -14.69 0.22 -8.54
N LEU A 48 -14.55 -0.18 -7.27
CA LEU A 48 -15.51 -1.07 -6.63
C LEU A 48 -16.88 -0.41 -6.48
N SER A 49 -16.92 0.88 -6.17
CA SER A 49 -18.17 1.65 -6.11
C SER A 49 -18.85 1.73 -7.47
N ALA A 50 -18.07 1.98 -8.53
CA ALA A 50 -18.58 2.06 -9.89
C ALA A 50 -19.17 0.72 -10.34
N THR A 51 -18.44 -0.40 -10.11
CA THR A 51 -18.91 -1.73 -10.48
C THR A 51 -20.09 -2.18 -9.62
N GLY A 52 -20.10 -1.82 -8.34
CA GLY A 52 -21.22 -2.10 -7.45
C GLY A 52 -22.49 -1.34 -7.82
N ARG A 53 -22.34 -0.17 -8.44
CA ARG A 53 -23.47 0.65 -8.91
C ARG A 53 -23.91 0.32 -10.33
N SER A 54 -23.25 -0.58 -11.01
CA SER A 54 -23.56 -0.93 -12.41
C SER A 54 -24.98 -1.46 -12.60
N GLY A 55 -25.63 -1.91 -11.53
CA GLY A 55 -27.04 -2.30 -11.53
C GLY A 55 -28.00 -1.17 -11.16
N ALA A 56 -27.51 0.02 -10.81
CA ALA A 56 -28.36 1.15 -10.42
C ALA A 56 -28.94 1.85 -11.65
N ILE A 57 -30.22 2.11 -11.58
CA ILE A 57 -30.97 2.70 -12.70
C ILE A 57 -30.50 4.14 -12.96
N GLY A 58 -30.11 4.41 -14.20
CA GLY A 58 -29.82 5.76 -14.67
C GLY A 58 -28.42 6.28 -14.41
N MET A 59 -27.50 5.46 -13.91
CA MET A 59 -26.10 5.89 -13.71
C MET A 59 -25.18 5.25 -14.72
N ASP A 60 -24.48 6.08 -15.48
CA ASP A 60 -23.41 5.62 -16.37
C ASP A 60 -22.13 5.44 -15.54
N THR A 61 -21.86 4.20 -15.13
CA THR A 61 -20.67 3.86 -14.34
C THR A 61 -19.49 3.41 -15.22
N THR A 62 -19.72 3.25 -16.52
CA THR A 62 -18.69 2.79 -17.47
C THR A 62 -17.51 3.75 -17.52
N TYR A 63 -17.79 5.04 -17.58
CA TYR A 63 -16.75 6.08 -17.61
C TYR A 63 -15.89 6.03 -16.34
N ASP A 64 -16.53 5.93 -15.17
CA ASP A 64 -15.82 5.89 -13.88
C ASP A 64 -14.94 4.63 -13.77
N SER A 65 -15.43 3.49 -14.26
CA SER A 65 -14.66 2.25 -14.31
C SER A 65 -13.42 2.38 -15.20
N GLU A 66 -13.59 2.90 -16.39
CA GLU A 66 -12.50 3.11 -17.35
C GLU A 66 -11.46 4.10 -16.81
N THR A 67 -11.91 5.17 -16.18
CA THR A 67 -11.04 6.16 -15.55
C THR A 67 -10.25 5.52 -14.42
N ALA A 68 -10.90 4.71 -13.58
CA ALA A 68 -10.24 4.00 -12.50
C ALA A 68 -9.18 3.02 -13.02
N VAL A 69 -9.49 2.27 -14.07
CA VAL A 69 -8.53 1.35 -14.71
C VAL A 69 -7.31 2.12 -15.22
N THR A 70 -7.53 3.24 -15.90
CA THR A 70 -6.44 4.09 -16.39
C THR A 70 -5.56 4.59 -15.25
N GLN A 71 -6.16 5.00 -14.14
CA GLN A 71 -5.44 5.45 -12.96
C GLN A 71 -4.64 4.32 -12.30
N VAL A 72 -5.19 3.11 -12.23
CA VAL A 72 -4.48 1.95 -11.70
C VAL A 72 -3.23 1.65 -12.53
N LEU A 73 -3.36 1.65 -13.86
CA LEU A 73 -2.23 1.41 -14.76
C LEU A 73 -1.16 2.50 -14.64
N LYS A 74 -1.59 3.75 -14.45
CA LYS A 74 -0.68 4.87 -14.22
C LYS A 74 0.09 4.71 -12.91
N LEU A 75 -0.61 4.34 -11.83
CA LEU A 75 0.02 4.08 -10.54
C LEU A 75 0.99 2.91 -10.60
N ARG A 76 0.64 1.87 -11.36
CA ARG A 76 1.52 0.72 -11.60
C ARG A 76 2.83 1.17 -12.26
N ALA A 77 2.76 2.03 -13.26
CA ALA A 77 3.93 2.57 -13.94
C ALA A 77 4.75 3.47 -13.03
N GLU A 78 4.10 4.33 -12.23
CA GLU A 78 4.77 5.18 -11.25
C GLU A 78 5.51 4.35 -10.21
N LEU A 79 4.89 3.28 -9.73
CA LEU A 79 5.49 2.38 -8.74
C LEU A 79 6.72 1.68 -9.33
N ALA A 80 6.64 1.22 -10.57
CA ALA A 80 7.76 0.57 -11.24
C ALA A 80 8.96 1.52 -11.37
N LYS A 81 8.72 2.78 -11.72
CA LYS A 81 9.76 3.80 -11.78
C LYS A 81 10.35 4.10 -10.41
N LEU A 82 9.49 4.26 -9.40
CA LEU A 82 9.93 4.50 -8.03
C LEU A 82 10.78 3.34 -7.52
N ARG A 83 10.34 2.12 -7.80
CA ARG A 83 11.05 0.89 -7.39
C ARG A 83 12.51 0.89 -7.86
N GLU A 84 12.76 1.38 -9.06
CA GLU A 84 14.13 1.46 -9.61
C GLU A 84 15.02 2.44 -8.85
N THR A 85 14.44 3.44 -8.20
CA THR A 85 15.18 4.46 -7.46
C THR A 85 15.33 4.15 -5.98
N LEU A 86 14.61 3.15 -5.46
CA LEU A 86 14.63 2.81 -4.05
C LEU A 86 15.94 2.11 -3.65
N THR A 87 16.50 2.54 -2.52
CA THR A 87 17.73 1.99 -1.98
C THR A 87 17.52 1.28 -0.64
N GLU A 88 16.47 1.66 0.09
CA GLU A 88 16.15 1.09 1.40
C GLU A 88 15.39 -0.23 1.27
N GLU A 89 15.86 -1.25 1.95
CA GLU A 89 15.25 -2.59 1.93
C GLU A 89 13.79 -2.59 2.31
N ARG A 90 13.42 -1.81 3.32
CA ARG A 90 12.03 -1.71 3.79
C ARG A 90 11.12 -1.07 2.76
N ALA A 91 11.61 -0.02 2.11
CA ALA A 91 10.87 0.66 1.05
C ALA A 91 10.70 -0.27 -0.16
N ILE A 92 11.74 -0.99 -0.53
CA ILE A 92 11.71 -1.98 -1.60
C ILE A 92 10.68 -3.07 -1.30
N GLY A 93 10.70 -3.60 -0.07
CA GLY A 93 9.73 -4.62 0.35
C GLY A 93 8.29 -4.13 0.27
N LYS A 94 8.03 -2.90 0.70
CA LYS A 94 6.69 -2.29 0.61
C LYS A 94 6.28 -2.07 -0.84
N ALA A 95 7.21 -1.63 -1.69
CA ALA A 95 6.93 -1.43 -3.12
C ALA A 95 6.61 -2.75 -3.80
N ASP A 96 7.36 -3.81 -3.51
CA ASP A 96 7.13 -5.14 -4.07
C ASP A 96 5.78 -5.71 -3.62
N ALA A 97 5.43 -5.55 -2.34
CA ALA A 97 4.13 -5.98 -1.81
C ALA A 97 2.97 -5.23 -2.48
N LEU A 98 3.13 -3.93 -2.70
CA LEU A 98 2.12 -3.13 -3.38
C LEU A 98 2.00 -3.54 -4.86
N ALA A 99 3.13 -3.80 -5.52
CA ALA A 99 3.14 -4.25 -6.91
C ALA A 99 2.39 -5.58 -7.06
N GLU A 100 2.55 -6.51 -6.12
CA GLU A 100 1.81 -7.78 -6.11
C GLU A 100 0.31 -7.54 -5.96
N LYS A 101 -0.11 -6.61 -5.10
CA LYS A 101 -1.52 -6.26 -4.92
C LYS A 101 -2.11 -5.68 -6.20
N ILE A 102 -1.38 -4.81 -6.88
CA ILE A 102 -1.82 -4.20 -8.14
C ILE A 102 -1.95 -5.27 -9.22
N GLU A 103 -0.96 -6.18 -9.32
CA GLU A 103 -1.00 -7.28 -10.29
C GLU A 103 -2.18 -8.21 -10.02
N TYR A 104 -2.43 -8.55 -8.75
CA TYR A 104 -3.56 -9.38 -8.37
C TYR A 104 -4.89 -8.71 -8.76
N PHE A 105 -5.01 -7.42 -8.49
CA PHE A 105 -6.21 -6.64 -8.86
C PHE A 105 -6.41 -6.65 -10.37
N CYS A 106 -5.36 -6.45 -11.13
CA CYS A 106 -5.43 -6.44 -12.59
C CYS A 106 -5.86 -7.80 -13.14
N LYS A 107 -5.30 -8.88 -12.61
CA LYS A 107 -5.67 -10.25 -13.01
C LYS A 107 -7.12 -10.57 -12.68
N LYS A 108 -7.55 -10.21 -11.46
CA LYS A 108 -8.91 -10.50 -10.99
C LYS A 108 -9.97 -9.77 -11.82
N ASN A 109 -9.65 -8.58 -12.33
CA ASN A 109 -10.61 -7.74 -13.07
C ASN A 109 -10.34 -7.72 -14.57
N ASP A 110 -9.54 -8.65 -15.07
CA ASP A 110 -9.19 -8.78 -16.50
C ASP A 110 -8.60 -7.51 -17.11
N ILE A 111 -7.83 -6.77 -16.31
CA ILE A 111 -7.10 -5.60 -16.78
C ILE A 111 -5.78 -6.10 -17.37
N ILE A 112 -5.82 -6.48 -18.66
CA ILE A 112 -4.67 -7.02 -19.37
C ILE A 112 -4.12 -5.92 -20.28
N ARG A 113 -3.22 -5.10 -19.78
CA ARG A 113 -2.51 -4.13 -20.61
C ARG A 113 -1.05 -4.13 -20.21
N PRO A 114 -0.13 -4.10 -21.19
CA PRO A 114 1.30 -4.03 -20.90
C PRO A 114 1.68 -2.73 -20.21
#